data_b5af550c4274d978db39c59c5f14cac3
#
_entry.id   b5af550c4274d978db39c59c5f14cac3
#
_cell.length_a   1.000
_cell.length_b   1.000
_cell.length_c   1.000
_cell.angle_alpha   90.00
_cell.angle_beta   90.00
_cell.angle_gamma   90.00
#
_symmetry.space_group_name_H-M   'P 1'
#
loop_
_entity.id
_entity.type
_entity.pdbx_description
1 polymer ?
#
loop_
_entity_poly.entity_id
_entity_poly.type
_entity_poly.pdbx_seq_one_letter_code
_entity_poly.pdbx_strand_id
1 'polypeptide(L)'
;MKDVLGRSLADLRVSVTDRCNFRCVYCMPEEIYGERYQFLPKPELLTYEEIERLVRLFVTLGARKVRITGGEPLLRSQLDILVAKLAGIDGLADLTLTTNGYALKKQAVSLKNAGLQRVTVSLDSLDDSVLEKINGRKISSERILDGIKVANQAGLHPIKVNVVVQKGINDHTILDIIKYFKGTGNIVRFIEYMDVGTRNQWELNQVLDAAEIVRIINECFPIEPIAKSYLGEVADRYKFLDGSGEIGIISSVTKPFCAQCTRARLSADGNLFTCLFSGDGIDLKTPLRQGADDQALLNLIHGTWVKRNDRYSELRSRLSETERNQPKIEMYQIGG
;
A
#
# COMPACT_ATOMS: atom_id res chain seq x y z
N MET A 1 -0.68 -22.03 3.96
CA MET A 1 -1.86 -22.17 4.85
C MET A 1 -3.05 -21.42 4.28
N LYS A 2 -4.30 -21.81 4.67
CA LYS A 2 -5.53 -21.19 4.18
C LYS A 2 -6.41 -20.75 5.35
N ASP A 3 -7.16 -19.66 5.16
CA ASP A 3 -8.16 -19.20 6.12
C ASP A 3 -9.52 -19.91 5.94
N VAL A 4 -10.54 -19.52 6.72
CA VAL A 4 -11.89 -20.16 6.65
C VAL A 4 -12.60 -19.98 5.31
N LEU A 5 -12.15 -19.02 4.48
CA LEU A 5 -12.67 -18.78 3.12
C LEU A 5 -11.76 -19.36 2.04
N GLY A 6 -10.76 -20.17 2.41
CA GLY A 6 -9.84 -20.83 1.49
C GLY A 6 -8.74 -19.91 0.92
N ARG A 7 -8.57 -18.69 1.45
CA ARG A 7 -7.58 -17.71 0.97
C ARG A 7 -6.21 -18.01 1.55
N SER A 8 -5.20 -18.10 0.69
CA SER A 8 -3.83 -18.35 1.10
C SER A 8 -3.15 -17.07 1.62
N LEU A 9 -2.25 -17.21 2.59
CA LEU A 9 -1.29 -16.15 2.93
C LEU A 9 -0.18 -16.14 1.88
N ALA A 10 -0.06 -15.05 1.11
CA ALA A 10 0.99 -14.93 0.09
C ALA A 10 1.66 -13.55 0.04
N ASP A 11 1.02 -12.50 0.57
CA ASP A 11 1.48 -11.11 0.52
C ASP A 11 1.53 -10.55 1.95
N LEU A 12 2.71 -10.13 2.41
CA LEU A 12 2.88 -9.45 3.69
C LEU A 12 3.24 -7.98 3.46
N ARG A 13 2.48 -7.07 4.06
CA ARG A 13 2.83 -5.66 4.15
C ARG A 13 3.47 -5.40 5.51
N VAL A 14 4.64 -4.75 5.51
CA VAL A 14 5.39 -4.44 6.72
C VAL A 14 5.50 -2.92 6.85
N SER A 15 4.82 -2.37 7.82
CA SER A 15 4.98 -0.97 8.19
C SER A 15 6.24 -0.83 9.03
N VAL A 16 7.17 0.04 8.59
CA VAL A 16 8.43 0.26 9.31
C VAL A 16 8.40 1.50 10.18
N THR A 17 7.40 2.35 10.04
CA THR A 17 7.18 3.57 10.82
C THR A 17 5.74 4.05 10.66
N ASP A 18 5.22 4.72 11.66
CA ASP A 18 3.94 5.43 11.62
C ASP A 18 4.10 6.91 11.17
N ARG A 19 5.35 7.41 11.06
CA ARG A 19 5.65 8.80 10.67
C ARG A 19 5.54 8.97 9.17
N CYS A 20 4.96 10.12 8.76
CA CYS A 20 4.91 10.55 7.38
C CYS A 20 5.22 12.05 7.29
N ASN A 21 5.85 12.47 6.19
CA ASN A 21 6.08 13.88 5.88
C ASN A 21 4.92 14.53 5.12
N PHE A 22 3.91 13.74 4.69
CA PHE A 22 2.67 14.23 4.07
C PHE A 22 1.53 14.21 5.09
N ARG A 23 0.46 14.96 4.76
CA ARG A 23 -0.80 15.02 5.51
C ARG A 23 -1.98 14.78 4.58
N CYS A 24 -1.91 13.65 3.84
CA CYS A 24 -2.96 13.33 2.88
C CYS A 24 -4.32 13.27 3.57
N VAL A 25 -5.28 13.98 3.00
CA VAL A 25 -6.65 14.11 3.55
C VAL A 25 -7.35 12.77 3.77
N TYR A 26 -7.02 11.79 2.96
CA TYR A 26 -7.58 10.43 3.05
C TYR A 26 -6.83 9.49 4.01
N CYS A 27 -5.67 9.90 4.55
CA CYS A 27 -4.80 9.03 5.36
C CYS A 27 -4.43 9.66 6.71
N MET A 28 -3.97 10.90 6.68
CA MET A 28 -3.45 11.62 7.86
C MET A 28 -3.82 13.11 7.80
N PRO A 29 -5.11 13.48 7.87
CA PRO A 29 -5.54 14.88 7.77
C PRO A 29 -4.85 15.75 8.83
N GLU A 30 -4.38 16.95 8.42
CA GLU A 30 -3.54 17.84 9.25
C GLU A 30 -4.23 18.30 10.54
N GLU A 31 -5.55 18.43 10.50
CA GLU A 31 -6.38 18.85 11.63
C GLU A 31 -6.22 17.88 12.82
N ILE A 32 -5.92 16.61 12.54
CA ILE A 32 -5.73 15.57 13.55
C ILE A 32 -4.25 15.29 13.78
N TYR A 33 -3.48 15.21 12.69
CA TYR A 33 -2.07 14.78 12.70
C TYR A 33 -1.11 15.96 12.54
N GLY A 34 -1.47 17.13 13.06
CA GLY A 34 -0.65 18.34 13.07
C GLY A 34 0.62 18.20 13.90
N GLU A 35 1.31 19.32 14.13
CA GLU A 35 2.63 19.36 14.80
C GLU A 35 2.64 18.76 16.22
N ARG A 36 1.51 18.78 16.92
CA ARG A 36 1.38 18.26 18.29
C ARG A 36 1.09 16.76 18.37
N TYR A 37 0.84 16.11 17.23
CA TYR A 37 0.56 14.68 17.22
C TYR A 37 1.81 13.88 17.60
N GLN A 38 1.66 12.99 18.58
CA GLN A 38 2.76 12.15 19.05
C GLN A 38 2.74 10.81 18.34
N PHE A 39 3.70 10.64 17.44
CA PHE A 39 3.99 9.35 16.81
C PHE A 39 4.68 8.40 17.78
N LEU A 40 4.69 7.12 17.44
CA LEU A 40 5.36 6.10 18.25
C LEU A 40 6.82 6.51 18.55
N PRO A 41 7.24 6.41 19.81
CA PRO A 41 8.64 6.59 20.17
C PRO A 41 9.48 5.42 19.63
N LYS A 42 10.76 5.67 19.34
CA LYS A 42 11.65 4.69 18.72
C LYS A 42 11.66 3.31 19.41
N PRO A 43 11.63 3.19 20.76
CA PRO A 43 11.59 1.89 21.44
C PRO A 43 10.32 1.07 21.18
N GLU A 44 9.22 1.72 20.79
CA GLU A 44 7.96 1.03 20.48
C GLU A 44 7.95 0.45 19.05
N LEU A 45 8.81 0.94 18.18
CA LEU A 45 8.95 0.39 16.84
C LEU A 45 9.70 -0.95 16.87
N LEU A 46 9.32 -1.86 15.99
CA LEU A 46 10.13 -3.06 15.73
C LEU A 46 11.52 -2.66 15.22
N THR A 47 12.55 -3.36 15.67
CA THR A 47 13.91 -3.26 15.10
C THR A 47 13.96 -3.96 13.74
N TYR A 48 15.02 -3.75 12.98
CA TYR A 48 15.19 -4.44 11.69
C TYR A 48 15.41 -5.95 11.87
N GLU A 49 16.05 -6.36 12.96
CA GLU A 49 16.24 -7.77 13.34
C GLU A 49 14.91 -8.41 13.73
N GLU A 50 14.06 -7.71 14.49
CA GLU A 50 12.71 -8.17 14.84
C GLU A 50 11.84 -8.33 13.57
N ILE A 51 11.88 -7.35 12.66
CA ILE A 51 11.17 -7.42 11.38
C ILE A 51 11.68 -8.59 10.53
N GLU A 52 13.00 -8.76 10.39
CA GLU A 52 13.61 -9.86 9.64
C GLU A 52 13.13 -11.21 10.18
N ARG A 53 13.20 -11.40 11.52
CA ARG A 53 12.77 -12.64 12.17
C ARG A 53 11.30 -12.94 11.89
N LEU A 54 10.42 -11.97 12.07
CA LEU A 54 8.98 -12.14 11.79
C LEU A 54 8.74 -12.45 10.30
N VAL A 55 9.40 -11.74 9.38
CA VAL A 55 9.24 -11.99 7.94
C VAL A 55 9.66 -13.41 7.57
N ARG A 56 10.74 -13.96 8.14
CA ARG A 56 11.13 -15.37 7.95
C ARG A 56 10.01 -16.31 8.35
N LEU A 57 9.35 -16.07 9.48
CA LEU A 57 8.21 -16.87 9.93
C LEU A 57 7.01 -16.78 8.98
N PHE A 58 6.71 -15.58 8.47
CA PHE A 58 5.66 -15.41 7.46
C PHE A 58 6.00 -16.14 6.15
N VAL A 59 7.27 -16.15 5.73
CA VAL A 59 7.72 -16.88 4.54
C VAL A 59 7.58 -18.39 4.75
N THR A 60 7.93 -18.92 5.92
CA THR A 60 7.69 -20.33 6.30
C THR A 60 6.21 -20.69 6.21
N LEU A 61 5.30 -19.78 6.54
CA LEU A 61 3.85 -19.96 6.46
C LEU A 61 3.27 -19.74 5.05
N GLY A 62 4.10 -19.37 4.07
CA GLY A 62 3.71 -19.29 2.66
C GLY A 62 3.71 -17.89 2.05
N ALA A 63 4.11 -16.84 2.78
CA ALA A 63 4.31 -15.52 2.19
C ALA A 63 5.45 -15.56 1.16
N ARG A 64 5.19 -15.09 -0.05
CA ARG A 64 6.15 -15.02 -1.16
C ARG A 64 6.51 -13.61 -1.54
N LYS A 65 5.72 -12.66 -1.06
CA LYS A 65 5.86 -11.25 -1.36
C LYS A 65 5.85 -10.42 -0.09
N VAL A 66 6.82 -9.53 0.02
CA VAL A 66 6.90 -8.53 1.07
C VAL A 66 6.85 -7.14 0.46
N ARG A 67 5.99 -6.31 1.04
CA ARG A 67 5.90 -4.90 0.71
C ARG A 67 6.26 -4.07 1.93
N ILE A 68 7.40 -3.39 1.86
CA ILE A 68 7.78 -2.40 2.86
C ILE A 68 6.92 -1.15 2.67
N THR A 69 6.34 -0.66 3.76
CA THR A 69 5.44 0.48 3.80
C THR A 69 5.53 1.17 5.18
N GLY A 70 4.52 1.95 5.55
CA GLY A 70 4.44 2.64 6.84
C GLY A 70 3.56 3.87 6.69
N GLY A 71 3.84 4.91 7.44
CA GLY A 71 3.53 6.27 7.03
C GLY A 71 4.34 6.55 5.77
N GLU A 72 5.60 7.01 5.90
CA GLU A 72 6.53 7.06 4.76
C GLU A 72 7.80 6.27 5.11
N PRO A 73 8.02 5.10 4.48
CA PRO A 73 9.13 4.22 4.84
C PRO A 73 10.51 4.84 4.60
N LEU A 74 10.66 5.74 3.62
CA LEU A 74 11.92 6.42 3.33
C LEU A 74 12.34 7.45 4.38
N LEU A 75 11.50 7.71 5.40
CA LEU A 75 11.88 8.48 6.59
C LEU A 75 12.61 7.63 7.64
N ARG A 76 12.49 6.30 7.58
CA ARG A 76 13.23 5.42 8.48
C ARG A 76 14.69 5.36 8.04
N SER A 77 15.61 5.72 8.95
CA SER A 77 17.05 5.74 8.66
C SER A 77 17.58 4.34 8.31
N GLN A 78 18.52 4.26 7.36
CA GLN A 78 19.19 3.01 6.98
C GLN A 78 18.22 1.91 6.51
N LEU A 79 17.19 2.29 5.75
CA LEU A 79 16.20 1.33 5.24
C LEU A 79 16.82 0.29 4.31
N ASP A 80 17.91 0.62 3.64
CA ASP A 80 18.72 -0.28 2.82
C ASP A 80 19.27 -1.49 3.61
N ILE A 81 19.59 -1.31 4.91
CA ILE A 81 19.99 -2.42 5.78
C ILE A 81 18.83 -3.43 5.94
N LEU A 82 17.61 -2.95 6.19
CA LEU A 82 16.44 -3.83 6.25
C LEU A 82 16.19 -4.51 4.90
N VAL A 83 16.29 -3.77 3.80
CA VAL A 83 16.11 -4.33 2.45
C VAL A 83 17.12 -5.46 2.21
N ALA A 84 18.39 -5.26 2.55
CA ALA A 84 19.42 -6.30 2.41
C ALA A 84 19.13 -7.56 3.25
N LYS A 85 18.68 -7.37 4.51
CA LYS A 85 18.27 -8.48 5.38
C LYS A 85 17.12 -9.28 4.78
N LEU A 86 16.08 -8.58 4.28
CA LEU A 86 14.90 -9.22 3.69
C LEU A 86 15.22 -9.88 2.35
N ALA A 87 16.06 -9.26 1.51
CA ALA A 87 16.49 -9.83 0.22
C ALA A 87 17.24 -11.17 0.39
N GLY A 88 17.91 -11.38 1.54
CA GLY A 88 18.58 -12.63 1.88
C GLY A 88 17.68 -13.74 2.45
N ILE A 89 16.36 -13.54 2.48
CA ILE A 89 15.42 -14.56 2.99
C ILE A 89 15.07 -15.56 1.90
N ASP A 90 15.48 -16.81 2.06
CA ASP A 90 15.12 -17.90 1.15
C ASP A 90 13.61 -18.08 1.06
N GLY A 91 13.09 -18.17 -0.18
CA GLY A 91 11.67 -18.31 -0.45
C GLY A 91 10.90 -17.00 -0.61
N LEU A 92 11.49 -15.84 -0.32
CA LEU A 92 10.91 -14.54 -0.66
C LEU A 92 11.16 -14.23 -2.14
N ALA A 93 10.08 -14.17 -2.93
CA ALA A 93 10.18 -14.00 -4.38
C ALA A 93 10.03 -12.54 -4.85
N ASP A 94 9.35 -11.69 -4.07
CA ASP A 94 9.01 -10.33 -4.47
C ASP A 94 9.16 -9.36 -3.28
N LEU A 95 10.27 -8.60 -3.27
CA LEU A 95 10.53 -7.55 -2.29
C LEU A 95 10.30 -6.19 -2.92
N THR A 96 9.32 -5.44 -2.41
CA THR A 96 8.87 -4.18 -2.97
C THR A 96 8.64 -3.12 -1.90
N LEU A 97 8.64 -1.86 -2.29
CA LEU A 97 8.41 -0.69 -1.44
C LEU A 97 7.22 0.12 -1.96
N THR A 98 6.42 0.69 -1.06
CA THR A 98 5.46 1.76 -1.39
C THR A 98 5.91 3.04 -0.71
N THR A 99 5.98 4.15 -1.46
CA THR A 99 6.46 5.46 -0.98
C THR A 99 5.68 6.61 -1.62
N ASN A 100 5.65 7.76 -0.96
CA ASN A 100 5.17 9.00 -1.56
C ASN A 100 6.18 9.64 -2.54
N GLY A 101 7.35 9.03 -2.72
CA GLY A 101 8.36 9.44 -3.69
C GLY A 101 9.24 10.63 -3.29
N TYR A 102 8.90 11.39 -2.26
CA TYR A 102 9.62 12.61 -1.86
C TYR A 102 11.12 12.42 -1.64
N ALA A 103 11.51 11.33 -1.01
CA ALA A 103 12.91 11.00 -0.70
C ALA A 103 13.52 9.98 -1.69
N LEU A 104 12.75 9.47 -2.66
CA LEU A 104 13.13 8.36 -3.53
C LEU A 104 14.38 8.67 -4.36
N LYS A 105 14.50 9.90 -4.90
CA LYS A 105 15.68 10.33 -5.68
C LYS A 105 17.00 10.08 -4.96
N LYS A 106 17.03 10.26 -3.63
CA LYS A 106 18.24 10.10 -2.81
C LYS A 106 18.55 8.64 -2.45
N GLN A 107 17.55 7.76 -2.45
CA GLN A 107 17.69 6.41 -1.89
C GLN A 107 17.52 5.28 -2.92
N ALA A 108 17.02 5.58 -4.13
CA ALA A 108 16.69 4.55 -5.13
C ALA A 108 17.88 3.62 -5.45
N VAL A 109 19.07 4.18 -5.62
CA VAL A 109 20.29 3.40 -5.95
C VAL A 109 20.72 2.50 -4.79
N SER A 110 20.78 3.02 -3.56
CA SER A 110 21.16 2.22 -2.38
C SER A 110 20.14 1.10 -2.10
N LEU A 111 18.85 1.38 -2.23
CA LEU A 111 17.79 0.39 -2.09
C LEU A 111 17.87 -0.70 -3.16
N LYS A 112 18.15 -0.34 -4.42
CA LYS A 112 18.37 -1.32 -5.49
C LYS A 112 19.58 -2.20 -5.21
N ASN A 113 20.69 -1.61 -4.83
CA ASN A 113 21.91 -2.34 -4.49
C ASN A 113 21.72 -3.29 -3.28
N ALA A 114 20.85 -2.91 -2.34
CA ALA A 114 20.45 -3.74 -1.21
C ALA A 114 19.50 -4.90 -1.59
N GLY A 115 19.01 -4.96 -2.83
CA GLY A 115 18.16 -6.06 -3.31
C GLY A 115 16.69 -5.73 -3.47
N LEU A 116 16.27 -4.45 -3.34
CA LEU A 116 14.90 -4.06 -3.67
C LEU A 116 14.63 -4.30 -5.16
N GLN A 117 13.53 -4.97 -5.47
CA GLN A 117 13.24 -5.34 -6.86
C GLN A 117 12.48 -4.26 -7.60
N ARG A 118 11.50 -3.62 -6.95
CA ARG A 118 10.63 -2.63 -7.58
C ARG A 118 9.97 -1.71 -6.55
N VAL A 119 9.45 -0.59 -7.02
CA VAL A 119 8.80 0.42 -6.18
C VAL A 119 7.40 0.75 -6.69
N THR A 120 6.54 1.09 -5.75
CA THR A 120 5.25 1.74 -6.02
C THR A 120 5.32 3.16 -5.47
N VAL A 121 5.01 4.16 -6.29
CA VAL A 121 5.01 5.57 -5.90
C VAL A 121 3.58 6.08 -5.90
N SER A 122 3.18 6.75 -4.81
CA SER A 122 1.89 7.44 -4.74
C SER A 122 2.04 8.85 -5.29
N LEU A 123 1.25 9.18 -6.34
CA LEU A 123 1.25 10.49 -6.99
C LEU A 123 -0.15 10.78 -7.52
N ASP A 124 -0.95 11.52 -6.75
CA ASP A 124 -2.38 11.68 -6.99
C ASP A 124 -2.72 12.78 -8.02
N SER A 125 -1.76 13.61 -8.41
CA SER A 125 -1.88 14.61 -9.49
C SER A 125 -0.50 15.06 -9.97
N LEU A 126 -0.45 15.58 -11.21
CA LEU A 126 0.70 16.32 -11.76
C LEU A 126 0.54 17.83 -11.58
N ASP A 127 -0.67 18.31 -11.30
CA ASP A 127 -0.94 19.70 -10.93
C ASP A 127 -0.56 19.91 -9.45
N ASP A 128 0.41 20.78 -9.19
CA ASP A 128 0.94 21.03 -7.86
C ASP A 128 -0.14 21.60 -6.92
N SER A 129 -1.11 22.36 -7.43
CA SER A 129 -2.20 22.92 -6.63
C SER A 129 -3.21 21.85 -6.19
N VAL A 130 -3.49 20.88 -7.05
CA VAL A 130 -4.32 19.71 -6.73
C VAL A 130 -3.57 18.78 -5.78
N LEU A 131 -2.28 18.57 -6.05
CA LEU A 131 -1.42 17.73 -5.22
C LEU A 131 -1.31 18.28 -3.79
N GLU A 132 -1.16 19.61 -3.62
CA GLU A 132 -1.15 20.28 -2.31
C GLU A 132 -2.45 20.06 -1.55
N LYS A 133 -3.60 20.18 -2.22
CA LYS A 133 -4.92 19.94 -1.61
C LYS A 133 -5.07 18.51 -1.08
N ILE A 134 -4.48 17.52 -1.77
CA ILE A 134 -4.58 16.11 -1.37
C ILE A 134 -3.56 15.77 -0.29
N ASN A 135 -2.29 16.15 -0.47
CA ASN A 135 -1.20 15.71 0.41
C ASN A 135 -0.92 16.66 1.58
N GLY A 136 -1.60 17.82 1.64
CA GLY A 136 -1.49 18.81 2.71
C GLY A 136 -0.12 19.48 2.82
N ARG A 137 0.68 19.46 1.74
CA ARG A 137 2.05 20.02 1.72
C ARG A 137 2.36 20.68 0.39
N LYS A 138 3.06 21.81 0.43
CA LYS A 138 3.59 22.49 -0.77
C LYS A 138 4.78 21.73 -1.33
N ILE A 139 4.49 20.75 -2.16
CA ILE A 139 5.50 19.89 -2.77
C ILE A 139 5.24 19.85 -4.27
N SER A 140 6.28 20.10 -5.07
CA SER A 140 6.17 19.97 -6.51
C SER A 140 6.11 18.50 -6.93
N SER A 141 5.21 18.19 -7.83
CA SER A 141 5.11 16.91 -8.53
C SER A 141 6.42 16.55 -9.24
N GLU A 142 7.15 17.53 -9.76
CA GLU A 142 8.46 17.35 -10.39
C GLU A 142 9.47 16.63 -9.48
N ARG A 143 9.46 16.94 -8.17
CA ARG A 143 10.33 16.27 -7.19
C ARG A 143 10.05 14.76 -7.11
N ILE A 144 8.79 14.38 -7.18
CA ILE A 144 8.37 12.96 -7.17
C ILE A 144 8.71 12.30 -8.49
N LEU A 145 8.49 13.00 -9.60
CA LEU A 145 8.83 12.54 -10.95
C LEU A 145 10.34 12.32 -11.12
N ASP A 146 11.17 13.21 -10.58
CA ASP A 146 12.61 13.01 -10.50
C ASP A 146 12.98 11.72 -9.74
N GLY A 147 12.29 11.45 -8.63
CA GLY A 147 12.46 10.20 -7.88
C GLY A 147 12.12 8.97 -8.72
N ILE A 148 11.03 9.01 -9.47
CA ILE A 148 10.61 7.95 -10.41
C ILE A 148 11.67 7.76 -11.50
N LYS A 149 12.18 8.84 -12.09
CA LYS A 149 13.23 8.80 -13.12
C LYS A 149 14.50 8.12 -12.62
N VAL A 150 14.99 8.52 -11.43
CA VAL A 150 16.20 7.91 -10.84
C VAL A 150 15.96 6.45 -10.46
N ALA A 151 14.78 6.09 -9.96
CA ALA A 151 14.43 4.72 -9.65
C ALA A 151 14.38 3.84 -10.92
N ASN A 152 13.85 4.34 -12.04
CA ASN A 152 13.91 3.67 -13.33
C ASN A 152 15.36 3.45 -13.79
N GLN A 153 16.21 4.49 -13.72
CA GLN A 153 17.62 4.41 -14.07
C GLN A 153 18.40 3.41 -13.19
N ALA A 154 18.02 3.30 -11.92
CA ALA A 154 18.58 2.30 -11.00
C ALA A 154 18.11 0.86 -11.26
N GLY A 155 17.13 0.64 -12.14
CA GLY A 155 16.61 -0.69 -12.46
C GLY A 155 15.53 -1.21 -11.51
N LEU A 156 14.78 -0.32 -10.85
CA LEU A 156 13.62 -0.69 -10.02
C LEU A 156 12.35 -0.82 -10.89
N HIS A 157 12.32 -1.84 -11.76
CA HIS A 157 11.24 -2.05 -12.74
C HIS A 157 10.30 -3.20 -12.39
N PRO A 158 9.03 -3.15 -12.87
CA PRO A 158 8.31 -1.96 -13.33
C PRO A 158 7.93 -1.06 -12.15
N ILE A 159 8.01 0.26 -12.34
CA ILE A 159 7.46 1.20 -11.35
C ILE A 159 5.95 1.26 -11.51
N LYS A 160 5.25 1.16 -10.39
CA LYS A 160 3.81 1.38 -10.34
C LYS A 160 3.52 2.75 -9.73
N VAL A 161 2.71 3.56 -10.41
CA VAL A 161 2.26 4.85 -9.91
C VAL A 161 0.82 4.72 -9.45
N ASN A 162 0.59 4.85 -8.14
CA ASN A 162 -0.74 4.80 -7.55
C ASN A 162 -1.35 6.19 -7.52
N VAL A 163 -2.60 6.28 -7.94
CA VAL A 163 -3.42 7.49 -7.94
C VAL A 163 -4.72 7.16 -7.22
N VAL A 164 -4.93 7.69 -6.04
CA VAL A 164 -6.24 7.64 -5.38
C VAL A 164 -7.12 8.71 -6.03
N VAL A 165 -8.21 8.28 -6.68
CA VAL A 165 -9.12 9.21 -7.36
C VAL A 165 -10.26 9.58 -6.44
N GLN A 166 -10.36 10.87 -6.11
CA GLN A 166 -11.45 11.45 -5.33
C GLN A 166 -12.24 12.39 -6.22
N LYS A 167 -13.54 12.11 -6.40
CA LYS A 167 -14.46 12.87 -7.25
C LYS A 167 -14.55 14.32 -6.77
N GLY A 168 -14.43 15.26 -7.71
CA GLY A 168 -14.45 16.71 -7.42
C GLY A 168 -13.12 17.27 -6.90
N ILE A 169 -12.09 16.44 -6.71
CA ILE A 169 -10.76 16.86 -6.24
C ILE A 169 -9.70 16.69 -7.33
N ASN A 170 -9.46 15.46 -7.81
CA ASN A 170 -8.43 15.16 -8.81
C ASN A 170 -8.94 14.30 -9.99
N ASP A 171 -10.22 13.99 -10.06
CA ASP A 171 -10.83 13.24 -11.15
C ASP A 171 -10.62 13.90 -12.53
N HIS A 172 -10.56 15.22 -12.59
CA HIS A 172 -10.26 15.98 -13.81
C HIS A 172 -8.81 15.87 -14.27
N THR A 173 -7.87 15.35 -13.46
CA THR A 173 -6.43 15.20 -13.80
C THR A 173 -6.05 13.81 -14.31
N ILE A 174 -6.99 12.87 -14.39
CA ILE A 174 -6.77 11.48 -14.83
C ILE A 174 -6.05 11.42 -16.18
N LEU A 175 -6.52 12.18 -17.16
CA LEU A 175 -5.98 12.15 -18.53
C LEU A 175 -4.56 12.75 -18.62
N ASP A 176 -4.24 13.73 -17.80
CA ASP A 176 -2.90 14.33 -17.76
C ASP A 176 -1.88 13.32 -17.22
N ILE A 177 -2.26 12.56 -16.18
CA ILE A 177 -1.41 11.47 -15.65
C ILE A 177 -1.20 10.39 -16.70
N ILE A 178 -2.25 9.96 -17.41
CA ILE A 178 -2.13 8.99 -18.49
C ILE A 178 -1.21 9.53 -19.60
N LYS A 179 -1.44 10.75 -20.07
CA LYS A 179 -0.64 11.40 -21.11
C LYS A 179 0.85 11.45 -20.75
N TYR A 180 1.17 11.69 -19.48
CA TYR A 180 2.55 11.76 -19.02
C TYR A 180 3.22 10.38 -18.97
N PHE A 181 2.52 9.36 -18.41
CA PHE A 181 3.14 8.05 -18.16
C PHE A 181 3.00 7.04 -19.31
N LYS A 182 2.11 7.27 -20.28
CA LYS A 182 1.91 6.42 -21.45
C LYS A 182 3.22 6.32 -22.25
N GLY A 183 3.64 5.11 -22.60
CA GLY A 183 4.89 4.86 -23.32
C GLY A 183 6.18 4.91 -22.48
N THR A 184 6.10 5.21 -21.17
CA THR A 184 7.30 5.30 -20.30
C THR A 184 7.71 3.95 -19.68
N GLY A 185 6.92 2.89 -19.84
CA GLY A 185 7.11 1.60 -19.18
C GLY A 185 6.65 1.59 -17.69
N ASN A 186 6.19 2.71 -17.15
CA ASN A 186 5.59 2.77 -15.83
C ASN A 186 4.10 2.42 -15.91
N ILE A 187 3.58 1.79 -14.84
CA ILE A 187 2.19 1.32 -14.80
C ILE A 187 1.39 2.24 -13.85
N VAL A 188 0.51 3.06 -14.41
CA VAL A 188 -0.41 3.86 -13.60
C VAL A 188 -1.53 2.99 -13.09
N ARG A 189 -1.86 3.13 -11.79
CA ARG A 189 -2.99 2.42 -11.17
C ARG A 189 -3.92 3.41 -10.50
N PHE A 190 -5.10 3.56 -11.03
CA PHE A 190 -6.16 4.36 -10.42
C PHE A 190 -6.90 3.54 -9.37
N ILE A 191 -7.13 4.14 -8.21
CA ILE A 191 -7.69 3.49 -7.03
C ILE A 191 -8.93 4.27 -6.63
N GLU A 192 -10.08 3.60 -6.52
CA GLU A 192 -11.27 4.22 -5.95
C GLU A 192 -11.01 4.69 -4.51
N TYR A 193 -11.45 5.91 -4.20
CA TYR A 193 -11.36 6.47 -2.86
C TYR A 193 -12.18 5.65 -1.87
N MET A 194 -11.57 5.16 -0.79
CA MET A 194 -12.18 4.22 0.15
C MET A 194 -12.14 4.71 1.60
N ASP A 195 -13.05 4.17 2.41
CA ASP A 195 -13.27 4.45 3.83
C ASP A 195 -12.25 3.80 4.76
N VAL A 196 -10.95 4.01 4.52
CA VAL A 196 -9.89 3.45 5.34
C VAL A 196 -9.71 4.27 6.62
N GLY A 197 -9.62 3.60 7.77
CA GLY A 197 -9.60 4.28 9.06
C GLY A 197 -10.96 4.86 9.45
N THR A 198 -10.95 5.81 10.37
CA THR A 198 -12.16 6.47 10.88
C THR A 198 -12.09 7.99 10.82
N ARG A 199 -10.99 8.55 10.28
CA ARG A 199 -10.68 9.98 10.42
C ARG A 199 -10.70 10.77 9.11
N ASN A 200 -10.94 10.13 7.98
CA ASN A 200 -10.90 10.75 6.65
C ASN A 200 -12.23 11.33 6.17
N GLN A 201 -13.29 11.31 6.98
CA GLN A 201 -14.63 11.83 6.66
C GLN A 201 -15.15 11.35 5.29
N TRP A 202 -14.90 10.08 4.99
CA TRP A 202 -15.25 9.49 3.71
C TRP A 202 -16.75 9.45 3.46
N GLU A 203 -17.17 9.85 2.26
CA GLU A 203 -18.54 9.77 1.78
C GLU A 203 -18.59 9.09 0.41
N LEU A 204 -19.66 8.33 0.17
CA LEU A 204 -19.81 7.56 -1.07
C LEU A 204 -19.93 8.47 -2.32
N ASN A 205 -20.47 9.69 -2.19
CA ASN A 205 -20.57 10.67 -3.26
C ASN A 205 -19.22 11.20 -3.77
N GLN A 206 -18.14 11.00 -2.99
CA GLN A 206 -16.76 11.33 -3.34
C GLN A 206 -16.05 10.22 -4.12
N VAL A 207 -16.71 9.09 -4.32
CA VAL A 207 -16.14 7.97 -5.09
C VAL A 207 -16.43 8.17 -6.57
N LEU A 208 -15.39 8.19 -7.38
CA LEU A 208 -15.50 8.00 -8.82
C LEU A 208 -15.37 6.49 -9.08
N ASP A 209 -16.40 5.87 -9.64
CA ASP A 209 -16.39 4.43 -9.83
C ASP A 209 -15.41 3.97 -10.93
N ALA A 210 -14.97 2.73 -10.82
CA ALA A 210 -13.99 2.14 -11.73
C ALA A 210 -14.45 2.14 -13.19
N ALA A 211 -15.75 1.95 -13.45
CA ALA A 211 -16.29 1.93 -14.81
C ALA A 211 -16.22 3.32 -15.44
N GLU A 212 -16.46 4.37 -14.66
CA GLU A 212 -16.36 5.75 -15.10
C GLU A 212 -14.89 6.14 -15.37
N ILE A 213 -13.95 5.71 -14.50
CA ILE A 213 -12.51 5.94 -14.76
C ILE A 213 -12.10 5.28 -16.08
N VAL A 214 -12.53 4.03 -16.32
CA VAL A 214 -12.26 3.32 -17.59
C VAL A 214 -12.88 4.04 -18.77
N ARG A 215 -14.12 4.54 -18.65
CA ARG A 215 -14.81 5.29 -19.71
C ARG A 215 -14.03 6.56 -20.08
N ILE A 216 -13.67 7.38 -19.08
CA ILE A 216 -12.91 8.62 -19.29
C ILE A 216 -11.58 8.34 -20.03
N ILE A 217 -10.87 7.31 -19.63
CA ILE A 217 -9.59 6.95 -20.26
C ILE A 217 -9.82 6.45 -21.67
N ASN A 218 -10.77 5.54 -21.87
CA ASN A 218 -11.01 4.88 -23.16
C ASN A 218 -11.48 5.84 -24.26
N GLU A 219 -12.17 6.92 -23.92
CA GLU A 219 -12.60 7.95 -24.87
C GLU A 219 -11.42 8.68 -25.52
N CYS A 220 -10.31 8.87 -24.79
CA CYS A 220 -9.13 9.58 -25.29
C CYS A 220 -7.97 8.64 -25.65
N PHE A 221 -7.84 7.54 -24.94
CA PHE A 221 -6.78 6.54 -25.09
C PHE A 221 -7.42 5.15 -25.11
N PRO A 222 -7.73 4.60 -26.28
CA PRO A 222 -8.38 3.30 -26.39
C PRO A 222 -7.62 2.18 -25.67
N ILE A 223 -8.33 1.46 -24.79
CA ILE A 223 -7.78 0.40 -23.95
C ILE A 223 -8.64 -0.86 -24.05
N GLU A 224 -8.03 -2.02 -23.81
CA GLU A 224 -8.74 -3.29 -23.69
C GLU A 224 -8.30 -4.06 -22.43
N PRO A 225 -9.19 -4.83 -21.81
CA PRO A 225 -8.87 -5.61 -20.61
C PRO A 225 -7.88 -6.74 -20.95
N ILE A 226 -6.96 -7.01 -20.00
CA ILE A 226 -6.04 -8.14 -20.06
C ILE A 226 -6.10 -8.97 -18.77
N ALA A 227 -5.70 -10.23 -18.87
CA ALA A 227 -5.73 -11.15 -17.73
C ALA A 227 -4.86 -10.67 -16.56
N LYS A 228 -5.27 -11.00 -15.34
CA LYS A 228 -4.45 -10.79 -14.13
C LYS A 228 -3.17 -11.62 -14.22
N SER A 229 -2.06 -11.08 -13.71
CA SER A 229 -0.75 -11.74 -13.76
C SER A 229 -0.64 -12.87 -12.73
N TYR A 230 -1.37 -12.78 -11.61
CA TYR A 230 -1.34 -13.76 -10.52
C TYR A 230 -2.62 -13.71 -9.68
N LEU A 231 -2.90 -14.81 -8.98
CA LEU A 231 -4.03 -14.89 -8.04
C LEU A 231 -3.82 -13.88 -6.88
N GLY A 232 -4.87 -13.09 -6.59
CA GLY A 232 -4.82 -12.05 -5.55
C GLY A 232 -4.32 -10.69 -6.07
N GLU A 233 -4.05 -10.55 -7.38
CA GLU A 233 -3.82 -9.22 -7.97
C GLU A 233 -5.07 -8.36 -7.83
N VAL A 234 -4.91 -7.17 -7.21
CA VAL A 234 -6.05 -6.32 -6.86
C VAL A 234 -6.52 -5.43 -8.01
N ALA A 235 -5.62 -5.10 -8.95
CA ALA A 235 -5.94 -4.27 -10.10
C ALA A 235 -6.54 -5.11 -11.23
N ASP A 236 -7.64 -4.65 -11.80
CA ASP A 236 -8.06 -5.06 -13.13
C ASP A 236 -7.13 -4.34 -14.13
N ARG A 237 -6.53 -5.09 -15.07
CA ARG A 237 -5.49 -4.60 -15.96
C ARG A 237 -6.06 -4.30 -17.34
N TYR A 238 -5.56 -3.24 -17.95
CA TYR A 238 -5.90 -2.82 -19.31
C TYR A 238 -4.62 -2.47 -20.05
N LYS A 239 -4.52 -2.84 -21.32
CA LYS A 239 -3.45 -2.37 -22.22
C LYS A 239 -3.99 -1.32 -23.18
N PHE A 240 -3.12 -0.40 -23.60
CA PHE A 240 -3.42 0.53 -24.69
C PHE A 240 -3.42 -0.21 -26.02
N LEU A 241 -4.40 0.08 -26.90
CA LEU A 241 -4.50 -0.58 -28.21
C LEU A 241 -3.33 -0.27 -29.15
N ASP A 242 -2.65 0.87 -28.93
CA ASP A 242 -1.45 1.24 -29.69
C ASP A 242 -0.16 0.58 -29.18
N GLY A 243 -0.25 -0.33 -28.20
CA GLY A 243 0.90 -1.05 -27.64
C GLY A 243 1.81 -0.23 -26.71
N SER A 244 1.43 1.00 -26.33
CA SER A 244 2.28 1.91 -25.54
C SER A 244 2.36 1.59 -24.05
N GLY A 245 1.80 0.46 -23.59
CA GLY A 245 1.88 0.02 -22.21
C GLY A 245 0.53 -0.40 -21.62
N GLU A 246 0.48 -0.41 -20.27
CA GLU A 246 -0.71 -0.84 -19.52
C GLU A 246 -1.04 0.09 -18.37
N ILE A 247 -2.28 0.00 -17.91
CA ILE A 247 -2.78 0.64 -16.69
C ILE A 247 -3.49 -0.39 -15.81
N GLY A 248 -3.74 -0.04 -14.56
CA GLY A 248 -4.54 -0.84 -13.64
C GLY A 248 -5.66 -0.03 -13.01
N ILE A 249 -6.79 -0.67 -12.74
CA ILE A 249 -7.91 -0.07 -12.00
C ILE A 249 -8.15 -0.89 -10.75
N ILE A 250 -8.18 -0.24 -9.57
CA ILE A 250 -8.41 -0.90 -8.28
C ILE A 250 -9.79 -0.48 -7.76
N SER A 251 -10.79 -1.27 -8.08
CA SER A 251 -12.19 -1.07 -7.70
C SER A 251 -12.47 -1.53 -6.27
N SER A 252 -11.91 -0.79 -5.30
CA SER A 252 -11.96 -1.13 -3.88
C SER A 252 -13.35 -1.01 -3.27
N VAL A 253 -14.22 -0.21 -3.88
CA VAL A 253 -15.56 0.12 -3.40
C VAL A 253 -16.64 -0.56 -4.24
N THR A 254 -16.58 -0.39 -5.57
CA THR A 254 -17.65 -0.85 -6.47
C THR A 254 -17.54 -2.33 -6.82
N LYS A 255 -16.31 -2.89 -6.87
CA LYS A 255 -16.08 -4.32 -7.15
C LYS A 255 -15.02 -4.88 -6.18
N PRO A 256 -15.37 -5.05 -4.89
CA PRO A 256 -14.42 -5.49 -3.88
C PRO A 256 -13.89 -6.90 -4.15
N PHE A 257 -12.63 -7.13 -3.73
CA PHE A 257 -11.86 -8.35 -4.01
C PHE A 257 -11.50 -9.13 -2.75
N CYS A 258 -12.35 -9.11 -1.72
CA CYS A 258 -12.12 -9.81 -0.45
C CYS A 258 -11.97 -11.31 -0.62
N ALA A 259 -12.74 -11.92 -1.54
CA ALA A 259 -12.72 -13.37 -1.81
C ALA A 259 -11.34 -13.89 -2.25
N GLN A 260 -10.50 -13.06 -2.84
CA GLN A 260 -9.15 -13.43 -3.30
C GLN A 260 -8.02 -12.73 -2.53
N CYS A 261 -8.32 -12.17 -1.36
CA CYS A 261 -7.36 -11.40 -0.59
C CYS A 261 -6.34 -12.29 0.13
N THR A 262 -5.08 -12.20 -0.26
CA THR A 262 -3.95 -12.99 0.27
C THR A 262 -3.06 -12.22 1.24
N ARG A 263 -3.49 -11.03 1.71
CA ARG A 263 -2.64 -10.06 2.40
C ARG A 263 -2.75 -10.16 3.91
N ALA A 264 -1.59 -10.21 4.56
CA ALA A 264 -1.40 -9.88 5.97
C ALA A 264 -0.70 -8.51 6.09
N ARG A 265 -0.78 -7.86 7.25
CA ARG A 265 -0.14 -6.59 7.55
C ARG A 265 0.48 -6.64 8.93
N LEU A 266 1.73 -6.21 9.02
CA LEU A 266 2.47 -6.03 10.25
C LEU A 266 2.65 -4.53 10.47
N SER A 267 2.11 -4.00 11.56
CA SER A 267 2.28 -2.60 11.93
C SER A 267 3.69 -2.31 12.45
N ALA A 268 4.06 -1.04 12.50
CA ALA A 268 5.38 -0.62 12.96
C ALA A 268 5.68 -0.97 14.42
N ASP A 269 4.63 -1.11 15.24
CA ASP A 269 4.67 -1.54 16.64
C ASP A 269 4.44 -3.04 16.83
N GLY A 270 4.44 -3.83 15.75
CA GLY A 270 4.45 -5.29 15.80
C GLY A 270 3.10 -5.98 15.95
N ASN A 271 2.00 -5.31 15.63
CA ASN A 271 0.69 -5.94 15.60
C ASN A 271 0.39 -6.54 14.21
N LEU A 272 -0.15 -7.75 14.19
CA LEU A 272 -0.61 -8.46 12.99
C LEU A 272 -2.08 -8.14 12.71
N PHE A 273 -2.36 -7.65 11.50
CA PHE A 273 -3.71 -7.41 10.98
C PHE A 273 -3.97 -8.26 9.75
N THR A 274 -5.16 -8.84 9.67
CA THR A 274 -5.58 -9.68 8.53
C THR A 274 -6.39 -8.91 7.48
N CYS A 275 -6.87 -7.70 7.83
CA CYS A 275 -7.63 -6.81 6.95
C CYS A 275 -7.17 -5.36 7.10
N LEU A 276 -7.34 -4.55 6.04
CA LEU A 276 -7.11 -3.10 6.05
C LEU A 276 -8.13 -2.36 6.95
N PHE A 277 -9.28 -2.96 7.16
CA PHE A 277 -10.41 -2.40 7.91
C PHE A 277 -10.59 -3.06 9.29
N SER A 278 -9.59 -3.79 9.78
CA SER A 278 -9.64 -4.37 11.14
C SER A 278 -9.62 -3.27 12.20
N GLY A 279 -10.32 -3.50 13.31
CA GLY A 279 -10.20 -2.67 14.53
C GLY A 279 -8.96 -3.06 15.31
N ASP A 280 -8.85 -4.35 15.65
CA ASP A 280 -7.81 -4.86 16.54
C ASP A 280 -6.76 -5.69 15.80
N GLY A 281 -5.51 -5.56 16.23
CA GLY A 281 -4.38 -6.37 15.79
C GLY A 281 -3.99 -7.41 16.84
N ILE A 282 -3.25 -8.42 16.42
CA ILE A 282 -2.66 -9.42 17.31
C ILE A 282 -1.22 -9.02 17.61
N ASP A 283 -0.90 -8.80 18.86
CA ASP A 283 0.43 -8.41 19.33
C ASP A 283 1.45 -9.55 19.12
N LEU A 284 2.41 -9.32 18.23
CA LEU A 284 3.56 -10.19 18.02
C LEU A 284 4.82 -9.66 18.72
N LYS A 285 4.87 -8.35 19.03
CA LYS A 285 6.05 -7.70 19.63
C LYS A 285 6.29 -8.18 21.06
N THR A 286 5.24 -8.19 21.89
CA THR A 286 5.40 -8.58 23.30
C THR A 286 5.95 -9.99 23.47
N PRO A 287 5.36 -11.05 22.88
CA PRO A 287 5.94 -12.39 22.99
C PRO A 287 7.34 -12.48 22.37
N LEU A 288 7.58 -11.79 21.23
CA LEU A 288 8.90 -11.74 20.61
C LEU A 288 9.97 -11.19 21.58
N ARG A 289 9.71 -10.08 22.26
CA ARG A 289 10.62 -9.42 23.20
C ARG A 289 10.74 -10.15 24.53
N GLN A 290 9.75 -10.94 24.90
CA GLN A 290 9.78 -11.82 26.07
C GLN A 290 10.52 -13.13 25.82
N GLY A 291 11.10 -13.31 24.62
CA GLY A 291 11.94 -14.48 24.30
C GLY A 291 11.16 -15.69 23.78
N ALA A 292 9.93 -15.49 23.26
CA ALA A 292 9.23 -16.57 22.58
C ALA A 292 10.07 -17.14 21.44
N ASP A 293 10.10 -18.47 21.34
CA ASP A 293 10.76 -19.17 20.24
C ASP A 293 9.98 -19.03 18.91
N ASP A 294 10.60 -19.46 17.82
CA ASP A 294 9.99 -19.34 16.49
C ASP A 294 8.74 -20.21 16.37
N GLN A 295 8.66 -21.34 17.07
CA GLN A 295 7.47 -22.21 17.02
C GLN A 295 6.27 -21.55 17.71
N ALA A 296 6.46 -20.88 18.83
CA ALA A 296 5.40 -20.15 19.52
C ALA A 296 4.85 -19.00 18.65
N LEU A 297 5.74 -18.23 18.02
CA LEU A 297 5.36 -17.15 17.10
C LEU A 297 4.67 -17.69 15.83
N LEU A 298 5.17 -18.80 15.24
CA LEU A 298 4.51 -19.47 14.12
C LEU A 298 3.09 -19.92 14.47
N ASN A 299 2.90 -20.50 15.65
CA ASN A 299 1.58 -20.95 16.11
C ASN A 299 0.63 -19.76 16.29
N LEU A 300 1.10 -18.62 16.79
CA LEU A 300 0.31 -17.40 16.94
C LEU A 300 -0.12 -16.82 15.58
N ILE A 301 0.82 -16.69 14.63
CA ILE A 301 0.54 -16.19 13.27
C ILE A 301 -0.40 -17.18 12.53
N HIS A 302 -0.12 -18.47 12.60
CA HIS A 302 -0.93 -19.52 11.99
C HIS A 302 -2.36 -19.49 12.55
N GLY A 303 -2.50 -19.51 13.90
CA GLY A 303 -3.79 -19.49 14.58
C GLY A 303 -4.63 -18.25 14.24
N THR A 304 -3.97 -17.10 14.05
CA THR A 304 -4.63 -15.86 13.60
C THR A 304 -5.12 -16.00 12.16
N TRP A 305 -4.28 -16.50 11.24
CA TRP A 305 -4.66 -16.59 9.84
C TRP A 305 -5.77 -17.61 9.57
N VAL A 306 -5.71 -18.79 10.17
CA VAL A 306 -6.70 -19.85 9.91
C VAL A 306 -8.10 -19.49 10.41
N LYS A 307 -8.21 -18.59 11.39
CA LYS A 307 -9.48 -18.07 11.91
C LYS A 307 -10.01 -16.86 11.13
N ARG A 308 -9.24 -16.36 10.17
CA ARG A 308 -9.57 -15.15 9.40
C ARG A 308 -10.86 -15.35 8.60
N ASN A 309 -11.80 -14.41 8.75
CA ASN A 309 -13.06 -14.36 8.02
C ASN A 309 -13.40 -12.97 7.45
N ASP A 310 -12.45 -12.03 7.46
CA ASP A 310 -12.64 -10.64 7.05
C ASP A 310 -13.18 -10.51 5.62
N ARG A 311 -14.26 -9.72 5.47
CA ARG A 311 -14.92 -9.41 4.19
C ARG A 311 -15.49 -8.00 4.18
N TYR A 312 -14.91 -7.06 4.94
CA TYR A 312 -15.48 -5.72 5.14
C TYR A 312 -15.91 -5.05 3.82
N SER A 313 -15.04 -4.99 2.81
CA SER A 313 -15.36 -4.28 1.56
C SER A 313 -16.54 -4.90 0.80
N GLU A 314 -16.73 -6.21 0.87
CA GLU A 314 -17.89 -6.90 0.29
C GLU A 314 -19.18 -6.69 1.09
N LEU A 315 -19.05 -6.49 2.39
CA LEU A 315 -20.18 -6.29 3.30
C LEU A 315 -20.53 -4.81 3.48
N ARG A 316 -19.66 -3.88 3.08
CA ARG A 316 -19.78 -2.42 3.30
C ARG A 316 -21.19 -1.87 3.03
N SER A 317 -21.81 -2.25 1.92
CA SER A 317 -23.15 -1.77 1.55
C SER A 317 -24.27 -2.31 2.43
N ARG A 318 -24.01 -3.37 3.19
CA ARG A 318 -24.97 -4.04 4.09
C ARG A 318 -24.78 -3.63 5.55
N LEU A 319 -23.64 -3.01 5.88
CA LEU A 319 -23.33 -2.56 7.22
C LEU A 319 -24.18 -1.33 7.56
N SER A 320 -24.72 -1.30 8.76
CA SER A 320 -25.32 -0.10 9.34
C SER A 320 -24.28 1.02 9.51
N GLU A 321 -24.73 2.24 9.68
CA GLU A 321 -23.84 3.38 9.93
C GLU A 321 -23.00 3.15 11.20
N THR A 322 -23.59 2.63 12.26
CA THR A 322 -22.89 2.29 13.50
C THR A 322 -21.77 1.27 13.29
N GLU A 323 -22.01 0.22 12.51
CA GLU A 323 -21.00 -0.80 12.18
C GLU A 323 -19.87 -0.24 11.31
N ARG A 324 -20.19 0.65 10.35
CA ARG A 324 -19.18 1.31 9.52
C ARG A 324 -18.29 2.26 10.31
N ASN A 325 -18.84 2.89 11.33
CA ASN A 325 -18.15 3.88 12.19
C ASN A 325 -17.43 3.24 13.39
N GLN A 326 -17.41 1.90 13.51
CA GLN A 326 -16.57 1.26 14.52
C GLN A 326 -15.09 1.62 14.32
N PRO A 327 -14.31 1.74 15.42
CA PRO A 327 -12.88 2.03 15.31
C PRO A 327 -12.17 1.05 14.39
N LYS A 328 -11.42 1.58 13.42
CA LYS A 328 -10.56 0.83 12.49
C LYS A 328 -9.13 1.29 12.68
N ILE A 329 -8.20 0.42 12.37
CA ILE A 329 -6.80 0.80 12.27
C ILE A 329 -6.62 1.86 11.17
N GLU A 330 -5.85 2.89 11.45
CA GLU A 330 -5.57 3.93 10.47
C GLU A 330 -4.54 3.46 9.43
N MET A 331 -4.72 3.89 8.18
CA MET A 331 -3.92 3.40 7.05
C MET A 331 -2.41 3.62 7.22
N TYR A 332 -1.99 4.74 7.80
CA TYR A 332 -0.57 5.06 8.02
C TYR A 332 0.13 4.12 8.99
N GLN A 333 -0.62 3.43 9.87
CA GLN A 333 -0.06 2.49 10.84
C GLN A 333 0.31 1.16 10.20
N ILE A 334 -0.44 0.74 9.18
CA ILE A 334 -0.31 -0.60 8.55
C ILE A 334 -0.01 -0.54 7.05
N GLY A 335 0.12 0.65 6.50
CA GLY A 335 0.37 0.92 5.10
C GLY A 335 -0.78 0.57 4.14
N GLY A 336 -1.05 1.44 3.22
CA GLY A 336 -2.08 1.33 2.19
C GLY A 336 -1.70 0.40 1.01
#